data_077772d24f363b864dcf48cefdfd369f
#
_entry.id   077772d24f363b864dcf48cefdfd369f
#
_cell.length_a   1.000
_cell.length_b   1.000
_cell.length_c   1.000
_cell.angle_alpha   90.00
_cell.angle_beta   90.00
_cell.angle_gamma   90.00
#
_symmetry.space_group_name_H-M   'P 1'
#
loop_
_entity.id
_entity.type
_entity.pdbx_description
1 polymer ?
#
loop_
_entity_poly.entity_id
_entity_poly.type
_entity_poly.pdbx_seq_one_letter_code
_entity_poly.pdbx_strand_id
1 'polypeptide(L)'
;MHGRLTAPVLALALLAAGPVPARAAEPEIGCVEIPTRAPNNPLVKAWYRVPSSYDPSRRERHRVLVLFGGRNADGRPEVSGKLGWTAWADLNGVFLVAPTLKDDAYWDPKAWSGRALLYALDALAAKFRVATRGLLFCGYSAGSQAANLFPAWRPDLCRAFASHACGVFHEPSPKMRGVAGLVTCGDADTARYVLSRRFADGCRALGVPVVWKSFPNRPHDVPEGSVRLAKEFLAHHHWTHPEDLGGAPLTSSTPSFVGDDADGTYHPSGSPEAADVMPEDRVELPSAAVAAAWGAPGRAERRRKPRISFETIRGVEVVLVVPAAVRADARVLVLLGGRGWRGARAVRELGFAKWAVARGWCLVAPSFAEDGWWEPARGSAEVLRLSVEALRRRHGIRPLPVFLYGYSAGGQLAALLQSASPFPVAAWAVHGCGVFPEPPPRLGAPALVSCGIGDEGRFTLGRTFACRYREAGGPLVWKPTRGGHAPDATALALARALFAAVASGAPCARWGEDDTRRLAPREAIDPEYLNPLYDAAFADLWRRDAP
;
A
#
# COMPACT_ATOMS: atom_id res chain seq x y z
N MET A 1 -82.11 -41.34 25.35
CA MET A 1 -80.75 -41.92 25.07
C MET A 1 -79.77 -40.95 25.58
N HIS A 2 -79.11 -41.30 26.69
CA HIS A 2 -78.25 -40.37 27.44
C HIS A 2 -76.77 -40.56 26.99
N GLY A 3 -76.21 -39.49 26.49
CA GLY A 3 -74.76 -39.42 26.22
C GLY A 3 -74.05 -38.67 27.34
N ARG A 4 -73.14 -39.35 28.05
CA ARG A 4 -72.32 -38.75 29.14
C ARG A 4 -71.12 -38.03 28.54
N LEU A 5 -70.95 -36.79 28.88
CA LEU A 5 -69.76 -36.00 28.66
C LEU A 5 -68.73 -36.30 29.78
N THR A 6 -67.55 -36.78 29.40
CA THR A 6 -66.39 -36.95 30.31
C THR A 6 -65.49 -35.74 30.12
N ALA A 7 -65.22 -35.02 31.18
CA ALA A 7 -64.25 -33.90 31.22
C ALA A 7 -62.80 -34.45 31.34
N PRO A 8 -61.79 -33.81 30.70
CA PRO A 8 -60.39 -34.20 30.90
C PRO A 8 -59.82 -33.53 32.17
N VAL A 9 -59.17 -34.34 32.95
CA VAL A 9 -58.37 -33.91 34.12
C VAL A 9 -57.11 -33.19 33.64
N LEU A 10 -56.94 -31.95 33.99
CA LEU A 10 -55.74 -31.14 33.74
C LEU A 10 -54.68 -31.55 34.76
N ALA A 11 -53.64 -32.27 34.34
CA ALA A 11 -52.45 -32.53 35.15
C ALA A 11 -51.54 -31.32 35.16
N LEU A 12 -51.41 -30.67 36.31
CA LEU A 12 -50.48 -29.56 36.54
C LEU A 12 -49.07 -30.16 36.70
N ALA A 13 -48.22 -30.04 35.64
CA ALA A 13 -46.84 -30.39 35.75
C ALA A 13 -46.10 -29.27 36.49
N LEU A 14 -45.61 -29.54 37.72
CA LEU A 14 -44.64 -28.71 38.40
C LEU A 14 -43.31 -28.77 37.61
N LEU A 15 -43.04 -27.71 36.85
CA LEU A 15 -41.71 -27.44 36.29
C LEU A 15 -40.78 -27.12 37.49
N ALA A 16 -39.90 -28.06 37.84
CA ALA A 16 -38.81 -27.79 38.77
C ALA A 16 -37.94 -26.69 38.13
N ALA A 17 -37.86 -25.51 38.81
CA ALA A 17 -36.94 -24.47 38.45
C ALA A 17 -35.51 -25.02 38.53
N GLY A 18 -34.89 -25.26 37.39
CA GLY A 18 -33.46 -25.54 37.32
C GLY A 18 -32.67 -24.36 37.91
N PRO A 19 -31.45 -24.59 38.38
CA PRO A 19 -30.66 -23.53 38.98
C PRO A 19 -30.56 -22.35 37.98
N VAL A 20 -30.97 -21.18 38.40
CA VAL A 20 -30.77 -19.90 37.67
C VAL A 20 -29.29 -19.82 37.36
N PRO A 21 -28.87 -19.71 36.09
CA PRO A 21 -27.46 -19.56 35.80
C PRO A 21 -26.92 -18.35 36.55
N ALA A 22 -25.84 -18.57 37.32
CA ALA A 22 -25.17 -17.52 38.05
C ALA A 22 -24.97 -16.32 37.14
N ARG A 23 -25.46 -15.15 37.53
CA ARG A 23 -25.30 -13.90 36.83
C ARG A 23 -23.81 -13.75 36.51
N ALA A 24 -23.45 -13.73 35.22
CA ALA A 24 -22.06 -13.56 34.80
C ALA A 24 -21.51 -12.33 35.57
N ALA A 25 -20.40 -12.52 36.26
CA ALA A 25 -19.76 -11.44 36.98
C ALA A 25 -19.46 -10.29 36.01
N GLU A 26 -19.63 -9.04 36.43
CA GLU A 26 -19.23 -7.92 35.57
C GLU A 26 -17.75 -8.05 35.23
N PRO A 27 -17.39 -7.84 33.95
CA PRO A 27 -16.01 -8.08 33.48
C PRO A 27 -15.05 -7.14 34.23
N GLU A 28 -14.06 -7.70 34.91
CA GLU A 28 -13.04 -6.95 35.63
C GLU A 28 -12.14 -6.17 34.66
N ILE A 29 -12.12 -4.85 34.78
CA ILE A 29 -11.10 -4.00 34.15
C ILE A 29 -10.14 -3.57 35.26
N GLY A 30 -8.86 -3.86 35.06
CA GLY A 30 -7.80 -3.51 35.98
C GLY A 30 -6.59 -2.89 35.28
N CYS A 31 -5.60 -2.56 36.09
CA CYS A 31 -4.37 -1.94 35.59
C CYS A 31 -3.15 -2.54 36.31
N VAL A 32 -2.11 -2.83 35.57
CA VAL A 32 -0.78 -3.13 36.08
C VAL A 32 0.11 -1.92 35.80
N GLU A 33 0.75 -1.39 36.86
CA GLU A 33 1.68 -0.28 36.73
C GLU A 33 3.12 -0.81 36.71
N ILE A 34 3.87 -0.43 35.66
CA ILE A 34 5.22 -0.94 35.42
C ILE A 34 6.18 0.24 35.37
N PRO A 35 7.10 0.35 36.33
CA PRO A 35 8.18 1.33 36.27
C PRO A 35 9.09 1.07 35.07
N THR A 36 9.43 2.11 34.34
CA THR A 36 10.33 2.05 33.19
C THR A 36 11.46 3.07 33.33
N ARG A 37 12.45 2.95 32.43
CA ARG A 37 13.52 3.96 32.31
C ARG A 37 13.26 4.96 31.18
N ALA A 38 12.08 4.91 30.56
CA ALA A 38 11.71 5.84 29.48
C ALA A 38 11.48 7.25 30.08
N PRO A 39 12.16 8.30 29.61
CA PRO A 39 12.07 9.63 30.20
C PRO A 39 10.63 10.20 30.21
N ASN A 40 9.89 9.99 29.12
CA ASN A 40 8.53 10.51 28.96
C ASN A 40 7.43 9.52 29.36
N ASN A 41 7.81 8.33 29.82
CA ASN A 41 6.88 7.29 30.27
C ASN A 41 7.48 6.47 31.44
N PRO A 42 7.82 7.13 32.56
CA PRO A 42 8.49 6.46 33.69
C PRO A 42 7.61 5.39 34.35
N LEU A 43 6.29 5.46 34.14
CA LEU A 43 5.31 4.50 34.65
C LEU A 43 4.35 4.12 33.52
N VAL A 44 4.46 2.90 32.99
CA VAL A 44 3.51 2.35 32.02
C VAL A 44 2.30 1.79 32.74
N LYS A 45 1.11 2.25 32.37
CA LYS A 45 -0.16 1.66 32.77
C LYS A 45 -0.59 0.63 31.72
N ALA A 46 -0.47 -0.65 32.03
CA ALA A 46 -1.00 -1.73 31.20
C ALA A 46 -2.41 -2.07 31.69
N TRP A 47 -3.40 -1.54 30.97
CA TRP A 47 -4.80 -1.83 31.23
C TRP A 47 -5.14 -3.23 30.76
N TYR A 48 -5.96 -3.95 31.50
CA TYR A 48 -6.45 -5.28 31.12
C TYR A 48 -7.95 -5.42 31.35
N ARG A 49 -8.56 -6.32 30.62
CA ARG A 49 -9.94 -6.77 30.80
C ARG A 49 -9.98 -8.30 30.88
N VAL A 50 -10.59 -8.79 31.92
CA VAL A 50 -10.92 -10.21 32.10
C VAL A 50 -12.19 -10.50 31.27
N PRO A 51 -12.21 -11.52 30.38
CA PRO A 51 -13.42 -11.85 29.64
C PRO A 51 -14.50 -12.39 30.59
N SER A 52 -15.76 -12.13 30.29
CA SER A 52 -16.90 -12.61 31.09
C SER A 52 -16.98 -14.13 31.22
N SER A 53 -16.36 -14.85 30.26
CA SER A 53 -16.25 -16.31 30.25
C SER A 53 -15.00 -16.85 30.97
N TYR A 54 -14.29 -16.02 31.75
CA TYR A 54 -13.12 -16.46 32.49
C TYR A 54 -13.47 -17.51 33.55
N ASP A 55 -12.76 -18.65 33.46
CA ASP A 55 -12.88 -19.76 34.42
C ASP A 55 -11.48 -20.09 34.96
N PRO A 56 -11.18 -19.83 36.24
CA PRO A 56 -9.89 -20.15 36.84
C PRO A 56 -9.65 -21.67 37.02
N SER A 57 -10.70 -22.46 36.96
CA SER A 57 -10.61 -23.94 37.08
C SER A 57 -10.28 -24.63 35.75
N ARG A 58 -10.42 -23.94 34.63
CA ARG A 58 -10.17 -24.47 33.30
C ARG A 58 -8.72 -24.95 33.18
N ARG A 59 -8.52 -26.15 32.56
CA ARG A 59 -7.17 -26.74 32.37
C ARG A 59 -6.30 -25.87 31.46
N GLU A 60 -6.85 -25.43 30.33
CA GLU A 60 -6.16 -24.60 29.37
C GLU A 60 -6.08 -23.15 29.89
N ARG A 61 -5.01 -22.45 29.51
CA ARG A 61 -4.83 -21.02 29.79
C ARG A 61 -5.68 -20.19 28.85
N HIS A 62 -6.05 -19.00 29.29
CA HIS A 62 -6.69 -18.01 28.41
C HIS A 62 -5.66 -17.28 27.56
N ARG A 63 -5.95 -17.10 26.28
CA ARG A 63 -5.10 -16.32 25.37
C ARG A 63 -5.19 -14.83 25.69
N VAL A 64 -4.13 -14.09 25.33
CA VAL A 64 -4.08 -12.64 25.46
C VAL A 64 -4.05 -12.00 24.07
N LEU A 65 -4.91 -11.01 23.85
CA LEU A 65 -4.84 -10.05 22.76
C LEU A 65 -4.32 -8.72 23.29
N VAL A 66 -3.17 -8.31 22.77
CA VAL A 66 -2.57 -6.99 23.08
C VAL A 66 -3.07 -5.98 22.06
N LEU A 67 -3.70 -4.90 22.54
CA LEU A 67 -4.24 -3.81 21.74
C LEU A 67 -3.36 -2.57 21.88
N PHE A 68 -2.90 -2.04 20.75
CA PHE A 68 -2.13 -0.80 20.71
C PHE A 68 -2.96 0.30 20.03
N GLY A 69 -3.28 1.35 20.77
CA GLY A 69 -3.93 2.55 20.24
C GLY A 69 -3.03 3.35 19.30
N GLY A 70 -3.57 4.42 18.71
CA GLY A 70 -2.79 5.36 17.91
C GLY A 70 -1.71 6.08 18.73
N ARG A 71 -1.01 7.03 18.11
CA ARG A 71 0.10 7.75 18.75
C ARG A 71 -0.33 8.36 20.10
N ASN A 72 0.42 8.04 21.16
CA ASN A 72 0.20 8.52 22.52
C ASN A 72 -1.20 8.23 23.11
N ALA A 73 -1.92 7.24 22.57
CA ALA A 73 -3.23 6.86 23.05
C ALA A 73 -3.17 6.24 24.46
N ASP A 74 -4.20 6.50 25.27
CA ASP A 74 -4.42 5.75 26.49
C ASP A 74 -4.91 4.33 26.16
N GLY A 75 -4.39 3.33 26.87
CA GLY A 75 -4.80 1.93 26.71
C GLY A 75 -6.20 1.62 27.28
N ARG A 76 -6.70 2.41 28.22
CA ARG A 76 -7.98 2.15 28.88
C ARG A 76 -9.18 2.07 27.91
N PRO A 77 -9.36 3.00 26.96
CA PRO A 77 -10.44 2.90 25.97
C PRO A 77 -10.38 1.62 25.12
N GLU A 78 -9.18 1.11 24.82
CA GLU A 78 -9.02 -0.10 24.02
C GLU A 78 -9.60 -1.34 24.72
N VAL A 79 -9.45 -1.45 26.05
CA VAL A 79 -10.02 -2.56 26.85
C VAL A 79 -11.45 -2.27 27.32
N SER A 80 -11.96 -1.04 27.15
CA SER A 80 -13.29 -0.62 27.61
C SER A 80 -14.35 -0.61 26.51
N GLY A 81 -14.02 -1.04 25.27
CA GLY A 81 -15.01 -1.19 24.20
C GLY A 81 -14.69 -0.51 22.88
N LYS A 82 -13.59 0.23 22.78
CA LYS A 82 -13.19 0.84 21.51
C LYS A 82 -13.08 -0.22 20.41
N LEU A 83 -13.60 0.08 19.23
CA LEU A 83 -13.68 -0.82 18.09
C LEU A 83 -14.40 -2.17 18.36
N GLY A 84 -15.14 -2.27 19.48
CA GLY A 84 -15.94 -3.44 19.83
C GLY A 84 -15.13 -4.69 20.17
N TRP A 85 -13.90 -4.55 20.69
CA TRP A 85 -13.06 -5.68 21.08
C TRP A 85 -13.57 -6.39 22.33
N THR A 86 -14.32 -5.72 23.21
CA THR A 86 -14.85 -6.33 24.45
C THR A 86 -15.81 -7.48 24.17
N ALA A 87 -16.80 -7.28 23.28
CA ALA A 87 -17.73 -8.34 22.89
C ALA A 87 -17.02 -9.51 22.21
N TRP A 88 -16.01 -9.21 21.38
CA TRP A 88 -15.19 -10.24 20.73
C TRP A 88 -14.38 -11.04 21.77
N ALA A 89 -13.80 -10.36 22.76
CA ALA A 89 -13.02 -11.00 23.83
C ALA A 89 -13.89 -11.92 24.69
N ASP A 90 -15.08 -11.46 25.07
CA ASP A 90 -16.05 -12.26 25.85
C ASP A 90 -16.50 -13.51 25.07
N LEU A 91 -16.78 -13.38 23.77
CA LEU A 91 -17.18 -14.50 22.91
C LEU A 91 -16.06 -15.54 22.76
N ASN A 92 -14.81 -15.10 22.70
CA ASN A 92 -13.66 -15.98 22.43
C ASN A 92 -12.90 -16.39 23.72
N GLY A 93 -13.28 -15.89 24.90
CA GLY A 93 -12.58 -16.17 26.16
C GLY A 93 -11.15 -15.62 26.20
N VAL A 94 -10.91 -14.49 25.55
CA VAL A 94 -9.59 -13.87 25.38
C VAL A 94 -9.44 -12.66 26.31
N PHE A 95 -8.32 -12.60 27.03
CA PHE A 95 -7.96 -11.40 27.80
C PHE A 95 -7.55 -10.27 26.86
N LEU A 96 -8.02 -9.07 27.15
CA LEU A 96 -7.50 -7.86 26.50
C LEU A 96 -6.43 -7.22 27.38
N VAL A 97 -5.34 -6.78 26.74
CA VAL A 97 -4.27 -6.00 27.40
C VAL A 97 -3.95 -4.82 26.52
N ALA A 98 -3.94 -3.62 27.09
CA ALA A 98 -3.60 -2.42 26.32
C ALA A 98 -2.69 -1.50 27.15
N PRO A 99 -1.39 -1.45 26.83
CA PRO A 99 -0.47 -0.56 27.51
C PRO A 99 -0.66 0.89 27.04
N THR A 100 -0.66 1.83 27.96
CA THR A 100 -0.56 3.26 27.68
C THR A 100 0.90 3.60 27.43
N LEU A 101 1.27 3.72 26.17
CA LEU A 101 2.63 4.01 25.74
C LEU A 101 2.72 5.45 25.23
N LYS A 102 3.64 6.22 25.80
CA LYS A 102 3.90 7.63 25.44
C LYS A 102 5.41 7.75 25.19
N ASP A 103 5.83 8.39 24.21
CA ASP A 103 7.21 8.59 23.77
C ASP A 103 7.33 8.21 22.27
N ASP A 104 8.23 8.89 21.57
CA ASP A 104 8.39 8.70 20.14
C ASP A 104 9.06 7.37 19.75
N ALA A 105 9.65 6.63 20.70
CA ALA A 105 10.29 5.34 20.46
C ALA A 105 9.47 4.12 20.94
N TYR A 106 8.27 4.29 21.43
CA TYR A 106 7.51 3.20 22.08
C TYR A 106 7.13 2.05 21.13
N TRP A 107 7.05 2.30 19.85
CA TRP A 107 6.78 1.25 18.86
C TRP A 107 7.97 0.31 18.61
N ASP A 108 9.20 0.71 18.98
CA ASP A 108 10.36 -0.20 18.97
C ASP A 108 10.42 -0.98 20.29
N PRO A 109 10.08 -2.28 20.30
CA PRO A 109 10.09 -3.08 21.51
C PRO A 109 11.48 -3.24 22.13
N LYS A 110 12.54 -3.06 21.34
CA LYS A 110 13.93 -3.15 21.81
C LYS A 110 14.34 -1.95 22.67
N ALA A 111 13.71 -0.80 22.47
CA ALA A 111 14.02 0.39 23.24
C ALA A 111 13.64 0.22 24.72
N TRP A 112 12.36 -0.01 25.02
CA TRP A 112 11.87 -0.20 26.39
C TRP A 112 10.48 -0.83 26.46
N SER A 113 9.60 -0.55 25.52
CA SER A 113 8.17 -0.91 25.55
C SER A 113 7.93 -2.42 25.52
N GLY A 114 8.76 -3.16 24.79
CA GLY A 114 8.68 -4.61 24.75
C GLY A 114 8.92 -5.25 26.12
N ARG A 115 9.91 -4.76 26.87
CA ARG A 115 10.18 -5.24 28.21
C ARG A 115 9.06 -4.89 29.18
N ALA A 116 8.52 -3.67 29.08
CA ALA A 116 7.37 -3.26 29.88
C ALA A 116 6.15 -4.15 29.64
N LEU A 117 5.87 -4.48 28.39
CA LEU A 117 4.78 -5.41 28.05
C LEU A 117 5.01 -6.81 28.62
N LEU A 118 6.24 -7.36 28.54
CA LEU A 118 6.55 -8.67 29.12
C LEU A 118 6.32 -8.69 30.63
N TYR A 119 6.74 -7.65 31.36
CA TYR A 119 6.46 -7.53 32.80
C TYR A 119 4.96 -7.45 33.11
N ALA A 120 4.18 -6.75 32.27
CA ALA A 120 2.72 -6.73 32.42
C ALA A 120 2.10 -8.12 32.25
N LEU A 121 2.55 -8.87 31.25
CA LEU A 121 2.07 -10.23 30.99
C LEU A 121 2.45 -11.19 32.13
N ASP A 122 3.66 -11.09 32.67
CA ASP A 122 4.11 -11.90 33.81
C ASP A 122 3.27 -11.58 35.08
N ALA A 123 3.00 -10.30 35.34
CA ALA A 123 2.14 -9.88 36.45
C ALA A 123 0.70 -10.40 36.30
N LEU A 124 0.16 -10.41 35.08
CA LEU A 124 -1.16 -10.99 34.80
C LEU A 124 -1.14 -12.51 34.95
N ALA A 125 -0.09 -13.20 34.50
CA ALA A 125 0.05 -14.64 34.65
C ALA A 125 0.20 -15.08 36.13
N ALA A 126 0.70 -14.20 36.99
CA ALA A 126 0.73 -14.43 38.43
C ALA A 126 -0.67 -14.32 39.09
N LYS A 127 -1.56 -13.50 38.52
CA LYS A 127 -2.93 -13.28 39.03
C LYS A 127 -3.98 -14.17 38.38
N PHE A 128 -3.82 -14.46 37.08
CA PHE A 128 -4.81 -15.15 36.26
C PHE A 128 -4.19 -16.30 35.47
N ARG A 129 -5.02 -17.24 35.02
CA ARG A 129 -4.59 -18.34 34.14
C ARG A 129 -4.46 -17.87 32.68
N VAL A 130 -3.57 -16.93 32.41
CA VAL A 130 -3.30 -16.44 31.05
C VAL A 130 -2.05 -17.06 30.45
N ALA A 131 -2.02 -17.18 29.14
CA ALA A 131 -0.85 -17.59 28.39
C ALA A 131 0.06 -16.37 28.12
N THR A 132 1.37 -16.54 28.36
CA THR A 132 2.40 -15.55 28.01
C THR A 132 3.07 -15.87 26.67
N ARG A 133 2.58 -16.90 25.97
CA ARG A 133 2.97 -17.32 24.61
C ARG A 133 1.73 -17.47 23.73
N GLY A 134 1.95 -17.55 22.44
CA GLY A 134 0.85 -17.60 21.48
C GLY A 134 0.01 -16.32 21.48
N LEU A 135 0.63 -15.18 21.78
CA LEU A 135 -0.03 -13.87 21.90
C LEU A 135 -0.62 -13.44 20.57
N LEU A 136 -1.73 -12.71 20.67
CA LEU A 136 -2.32 -11.97 19.55
C LEU A 136 -2.04 -10.49 19.71
N PHE A 137 -1.84 -9.79 18.60
CA PHE A 137 -1.59 -8.34 18.58
C PHE A 137 -2.52 -7.65 17.60
N CYS A 138 -3.00 -6.46 17.97
CA CYS A 138 -3.72 -5.59 17.05
C CYS A 138 -3.36 -4.13 17.32
N GLY A 139 -3.19 -3.34 16.27
CA GLY A 139 -2.87 -1.94 16.42
C GLY A 139 -3.24 -1.09 15.22
N TYR A 140 -3.41 0.21 15.49
CA TYR A 140 -3.74 1.23 14.51
C TYR A 140 -2.68 2.34 14.49
N SER A 141 -2.31 2.84 13.28
CA SER A 141 -1.38 3.94 13.12
C SER A 141 -0.02 3.66 13.82
N ALA A 142 0.41 4.48 14.77
CA ALA A 142 1.61 4.21 15.55
C ALA A 142 1.49 2.92 16.39
N GLY A 143 0.31 2.56 16.88
CA GLY A 143 0.07 1.27 17.54
C GLY A 143 0.24 0.07 16.61
N SER A 144 -0.03 0.22 15.32
CA SER A 144 0.20 -0.84 14.34
C SER A 144 1.69 -1.11 14.11
N GLN A 145 2.55 -0.10 14.32
CA GLN A 145 3.99 -0.27 14.32
C GLN A 145 4.41 -1.21 15.46
N ALA A 146 3.93 -0.97 16.69
CA ALA A 146 4.18 -1.87 17.81
C ALA A 146 3.62 -3.28 17.54
N ALA A 147 2.41 -3.38 16.98
CA ALA A 147 1.74 -4.66 16.69
C ALA A 147 2.50 -5.54 15.69
N ASN A 148 3.29 -4.97 14.77
CA ASN A 148 4.14 -5.74 13.85
C ASN A 148 5.60 -5.88 14.32
N LEU A 149 6.14 -4.86 15.00
CA LEU A 149 7.53 -4.89 15.45
C LEU A 149 7.74 -5.81 16.65
N PHE A 150 6.74 -5.94 17.54
CA PHE A 150 6.84 -6.88 18.66
C PHE A 150 6.93 -8.34 18.19
N PRO A 151 6.07 -8.86 17.29
CA PRO A 151 6.24 -10.16 16.67
C PRO A 151 7.59 -10.38 15.98
N ALA A 152 8.13 -9.35 15.32
CA ALA A 152 9.44 -9.43 14.69
C ALA A 152 10.60 -9.55 15.70
N TRP A 153 10.43 -8.93 16.88
CA TRP A 153 11.40 -9.02 17.98
C TRP A 153 11.31 -10.36 18.74
N ARG A 154 10.10 -10.84 19.00
CA ARG A 154 9.84 -12.08 19.76
C ARG A 154 8.83 -12.98 19.04
N PRO A 155 9.19 -13.53 17.87
CA PRO A 155 8.30 -14.41 17.11
C PRO A 155 7.92 -15.67 17.89
N ASP A 156 8.77 -16.11 18.81
CA ASP A 156 8.53 -17.24 19.69
C ASP A 156 7.36 -17.06 20.69
N LEU A 157 6.94 -15.81 20.93
CA LEU A 157 5.83 -15.48 21.82
C LEU A 157 4.52 -15.20 21.08
N CYS A 158 4.58 -15.03 19.77
CA CYS A 158 3.48 -14.49 18.98
C CYS A 158 2.83 -15.55 18.10
N ARG A 159 1.51 -15.53 18.00
CA ARG A 159 0.74 -16.37 17.07
C ARG A 159 0.29 -15.60 15.84
N ALA A 160 -0.31 -14.44 16.06
CA ALA A 160 -0.80 -13.61 14.96
C ALA A 160 -0.82 -12.13 15.33
N PHE A 161 -0.77 -11.28 14.29
CA PHE A 161 -0.93 -9.83 14.46
C PHE A 161 -1.82 -9.21 13.38
N ALA A 162 -2.47 -8.09 13.70
CA ALA A 162 -3.21 -7.25 12.78
C ALA A 162 -2.68 -5.81 12.85
N SER A 163 -2.25 -5.28 11.71
CA SER A 163 -1.69 -3.93 11.56
C SER A 163 -2.56 -3.09 10.62
N HIS A 164 -3.14 -2.00 11.15
CA HIS A 164 -4.01 -1.10 10.39
C HIS A 164 -3.34 0.24 10.13
N ALA A 165 -3.28 0.68 8.86
CA ALA A 165 -2.71 1.97 8.44
C ALA A 165 -1.29 2.22 9.03
N CYS A 166 -0.40 1.26 8.88
CA CYS A 166 0.92 1.24 9.52
C CYS A 166 1.94 2.10 8.77
N GLY A 167 2.69 2.91 9.51
CA GLY A 167 3.72 3.80 8.96
C GLY A 167 5.14 3.24 9.02
N VAL A 168 5.39 2.18 9.80
CA VAL A 168 6.71 1.53 9.94
C VAL A 168 6.53 0.03 10.05
N PHE A 169 7.23 -0.71 9.22
CA PHE A 169 7.32 -2.17 9.29
C PHE A 169 8.78 -2.59 9.54
N HIS A 170 8.94 -3.76 10.14
CA HIS A 170 10.24 -4.44 10.11
C HIS A 170 10.55 -4.93 8.67
N GLU A 171 11.80 -5.24 8.39
CA GLU A 171 12.12 -5.95 7.14
C GLU A 171 11.53 -7.37 7.21
N PRO A 172 10.87 -7.82 6.14
CA PRO A 172 10.37 -9.19 6.07
C PRO A 172 11.48 -10.21 6.34
N SER A 173 11.19 -11.20 7.19
CA SER A 173 12.19 -12.17 7.63
C SER A 173 11.62 -13.58 7.70
N PRO A 174 12.36 -14.62 7.26
CA PRO A 174 11.95 -16.02 7.41
C PRO A 174 11.67 -16.44 8.85
N LYS A 175 12.21 -15.74 9.85
CA LYS A 175 11.94 -15.99 11.28
C LYS A 175 10.46 -15.80 11.65
N MET A 176 9.72 -15.06 10.81
CA MET A 176 8.30 -14.80 10.99
C MET A 176 7.36 -15.88 10.39
N ARG A 177 7.88 -16.96 9.79
CA ARG A 177 7.05 -18.00 9.16
C ARG A 177 6.04 -18.65 10.11
N GLY A 178 6.31 -18.66 11.42
CA GLY A 178 5.41 -19.17 12.44
C GLY A 178 4.39 -18.16 12.96
N VAL A 179 4.41 -16.91 12.48
CA VAL A 179 3.54 -15.82 12.92
C VAL A 179 2.68 -15.34 11.77
N ALA A 180 1.37 -15.46 11.90
CA ALA A 180 0.46 -14.99 10.87
C ALA A 180 0.22 -13.49 10.97
N GLY A 181 0.26 -12.79 9.84
CA GLY A 181 0.03 -11.35 9.75
C GLY A 181 -1.24 -10.99 9.01
N LEU A 182 -1.96 -9.97 9.49
CA LEU A 182 -2.96 -9.23 8.73
C LEU A 182 -2.49 -7.79 8.59
N VAL A 183 -2.44 -7.30 7.37
CA VAL A 183 -2.07 -5.93 7.06
C VAL A 183 -3.18 -5.27 6.26
N THR A 184 -3.70 -4.14 6.75
CA THR A 184 -4.75 -3.38 6.07
C THR A 184 -4.39 -1.91 5.95
N CYS A 185 -4.79 -1.28 4.84
CA CYS A 185 -4.61 0.16 4.64
C CYS A 185 -5.65 0.72 3.70
N GLY A 186 -6.03 1.98 3.89
CA GLY A 186 -6.80 2.72 2.91
C GLY A 186 -5.93 3.16 1.73
N ASP A 187 -6.43 3.11 0.51
CA ASP A 187 -5.66 3.49 -0.68
C ASP A 187 -5.46 5.00 -0.82
N ALA A 188 -6.29 5.81 -0.14
CA ALA A 188 -6.11 7.25 -0.04
C ALA A 188 -5.07 7.67 1.03
N ASP A 189 -4.66 6.77 1.94
CA ASP A 189 -3.49 6.94 2.82
C ASP A 189 -2.22 6.49 2.08
N THR A 190 -1.89 7.19 1.00
CA THR A 190 -0.94 6.76 -0.03
C THR A 190 0.44 6.39 0.50
N ALA A 191 0.99 7.13 1.47
CA ALA A 191 2.31 6.84 2.01
C ALA A 191 2.32 5.49 2.77
N ARG A 192 1.30 5.25 3.62
CA ARG A 192 1.19 4.00 4.39
C ARG A 192 0.71 2.85 3.53
N TYR A 193 -0.12 3.10 2.53
CA TYR A 193 -0.53 2.10 1.56
C TYR A 193 0.68 1.47 0.86
N VAL A 194 1.59 2.29 0.35
CA VAL A 194 2.80 1.82 -0.33
C VAL A 194 3.68 0.97 0.61
N LEU A 195 3.89 1.43 1.84
CA LEU A 195 4.68 0.70 2.84
C LEU A 195 4.02 -0.63 3.22
N SER A 196 2.70 -0.62 3.44
CA SER A 196 1.93 -1.80 3.80
C SER A 196 1.94 -2.86 2.69
N ARG A 197 1.75 -2.43 1.44
CA ARG A 197 1.79 -3.32 0.27
C ARG A 197 3.19 -3.94 0.09
N ARG A 198 4.23 -3.12 0.15
CA ARG A 198 5.62 -3.59 0.07
C ARG A 198 5.93 -4.63 1.14
N PHE A 199 5.51 -4.39 2.38
CA PHE A 199 5.71 -5.34 3.46
C PHE A 199 5.00 -6.66 3.19
N ALA A 200 3.73 -6.63 2.78
CA ALA A 200 2.95 -7.83 2.47
C ALA A 200 3.57 -8.63 1.32
N ASP A 201 4.02 -7.96 0.24
CA ASP A 201 4.67 -8.61 -0.90
C ASP A 201 6.02 -9.23 -0.51
N GLY A 202 6.81 -8.53 0.32
CA GLY A 202 8.07 -9.06 0.85
C GLY A 202 7.89 -10.28 1.75
N CYS A 203 6.87 -10.28 2.62
CA CYS A 203 6.51 -11.43 3.44
C CYS A 203 6.09 -12.63 2.57
N ARG A 204 5.24 -12.40 1.58
CA ARG A 204 4.78 -13.42 0.63
C ARG A 204 5.95 -14.06 -0.12
N ALA A 205 6.91 -13.28 -0.60
CA ALA A 205 8.10 -13.76 -1.28
C ALA A 205 8.98 -14.66 -0.41
N LEU A 206 8.93 -14.50 0.93
CA LEU A 206 9.68 -15.31 1.90
C LEU A 206 8.86 -16.47 2.50
N GLY A 207 7.62 -16.67 2.06
CA GLY A 207 6.72 -17.67 2.63
C GLY A 207 6.28 -17.38 4.06
N VAL A 208 6.24 -16.10 4.46
CA VAL A 208 5.65 -15.64 5.73
C VAL A 208 4.16 -15.43 5.50
N PRO A 209 3.27 -16.04 6.30
CA PRO A 209 1.82 -15.99 6.08
C PRO A 209 1.28 -14.57 6.39
N VAL A 210 0.93 -13.82 5.36
CA VAL A 210 0.35 -12.48 5.50
C VAL A 210 -0.88 -12.33 4.61
N VAL A 211 -2.01 -12.00 5.24
CA VAL A 211 -3.22 -11.53 4.59
C VAL A 211 -3.10 -10.02 4.36
N TRP A 212 -3.22 -9.60 3.12
CA TRP A 212 -3.27 -8.20 2.72
C TRP A 212 -4.69 -7.79 2.34
N LYS A 213 -5.11 -6.59 2.74
CA LYS A 213 -6.37 -5.98 2.27
C LYS A 213 -6.28 -4.48 2.17
N SER A 214 -6.59 -3.93 0.98
CA SER A 214 -6.79 -2.50 0.77
C SER A 214 -8.27 -2.11 0.89
N PHE A 215 -8.53 -0.88 1.36
CA PHE A 215 -9.87 -0.31 1.41
C PHE A 215 -9.94 0.91 0.49
N PRO A 216 -10.80 0.87 -0.55
CA PRO A 216 -10.86 1.92 -1.58
C PRO A 216 -11.38 3.25 -1.01
N ASN A 217 -10.74 4.36 -1.44
CA ASN A 217 -11.08 5.73 -1.06
C ASN A 217 -11.05 6.02 0.45
N ARG A 218 -10.33 5.22 1.24
CA ARG A 218 -10.19 5.44 2.69
C ARG A 218 -8.90 6.18 3.00
N PRO A 219 -8.96 7.27 3.79
CA PRO A 219 -7.79 7.99 4.28
C PRO A 219 -7.12 7.24 5.44
N HIS A 220 -6.35 7.96 6.26
CA HIS A 220 -5.72 7.42 7.47
C HIS A 220 -6.74 7.14 8.57
N ASP A 221 -7.48 6.05 8.45
CA ASP A 221 -8.48 5.58 9.40
C ASP A 221 -8.52 4.05 9.51
N VAL A 222 -9.41 3.53 10.37
CA VAL A 222 -9.69 2.10 10.50
C VAL A 222 -11.14 1.86 10.15
N PRO A 223 -11.47 1.53 8.90
CA PRO A 223 -12.85 1.26 8.50
C PRO A 223 -13.39 0.01 9.21
N GLU A 224 -14.71 -0.03 9.42
CA GLU A 224 -15.39 -1.15 10.07
C GLU A 224 -15.05 -2.51 9.43
N GLY A 225 -14.95 -2.56 8.11
CA GLY A 225 -14.54 -3.77 7.39
C GLY A 225 -13.14 -4.25 7.76
N SER A 226 -12.20 -3.34 8.08
CA SER A 226 -10.87 -3.68 8.55
C SER A 226 -10.89 -4.30 9.95
N VAL A 227 -11.71 -3.74 10.86
CA VAL A 227 -11.91 -4.28 12.21
C VAL A 227 -12.57 -5.65 12.16
N ARG A 228 -13.61 -5.80 11.33
CA ARG A 228 -14.29 -7.10 11.14
C ARG A 228 -13.32 -8.16 10.63
N LEU A 229 -12.53 -7.84 9.62
CA LEU A 229 -11.53 -8.77 9.09
C LEU A 229 -10.50 -9.16 10.16
N ALA A 230 -10.02 -8.20 10.97
CA ALA A 230 -9.09 -8.50 12.05
C ALA A 230 -9.69 -9.43 13.11
N LYS A 231 -10.96 -9.23 13.47
CA LYS A 231 -11.68 -10.10 14.41
C LYS A 231 -11.78 -11.53 13.92
N GLU A 232 -12.16 -11.73 12.66
CA GLU A 232 -12.24 -13.07 12.07
C GLU A 232 -10.86 -13.72 11.92
N PHE A 233 -9.86 -12.95 11.50
CA PHE A 233 -8.49 -13.41 11.35
C PHE A 233 -7.89 -13.84 12.71
N LEU A 234 -8.01 -13.03 13.74
CA LEU A 234 -7.47 -13.33 15.06
C LEU A 234 -8.26 -14.45 15.76
N ALA A 235 -9.58 -14.54 15.56
CA ALA A 235 -10.39 -15.66 16.05
C ALA A 235 -9.96 -16.99 15.40
N HIS A 236 -9.72 -17.00 14.09
CA HIS A 236 -9.19 -18.18 13.40
C HIS A 236 -7.91 -18.68 14.08
N HIS A 237 -6.92 -17.81 14.26
CA HIS A 237 -5.63 -18.16 14.88
C HIS A 237 -5.74 -18.46 16.38
N HIS A 238 -6.75 -17.94 17.06
CA HIS A 238 -7.05 -18.34 18.43
C HIS A 238 -7.52 -19.78 18.51
N TRP A 239 -8.51 -20.15 17.70
CA TRP A 239 -9.16 -21.45 17.78
C TRP A 239 -8.37 -22.60 17.14
N THR A 240 -7.55 -22.30 16.14
CA THR A 240 -6.76 -23.31 15.41
C THR A 240 -5.43 -23.70 16.08
N HIS A 241 -5.06 -23.03 17.18
CA HIS A 241 -3.80 -23.30 17.90
C HIS A 241 -4.01 -23.46 19.41
N PRO A 242 -4.81 -24.45 19.83
CA PRO A 242 -5.05 -24.70 21.27
C PRO A 242 -3.77 -25.13 22.01
N GLU A 243 -2.76 -25.65 21.32
CA GLU A 243 -1.47 -26.06 21.90
C GLU A 243 -0.73 -24.91 22.59
N ASP A 244 -0.90 -23.66 22.13
CA ASP A 244 -0.34 -22.48 22.80
C ASP A 244 -0.93 -22.28 24.21
N LEU A 245 -2.10 -22.84 24.46
CA LEU A 245 -2.86 -22.71 25.71
C LEU A 245 -2.73 -23.94 26.60
N GLY A 246 -2.00 -24.96 26.14
CA GLY A 246 -1.84 -26.24 26.83
C GLY A 246 -2.88 -27.29 26.41
N GLY A 247 -3.62 -27.04 25.34
CA GLY A 247 -4.50 -28.00 24.68
C GLY A 247 -3.76 -28.94 23.71
N ALA A 248 -4.45 -29.89 23.14
CA ALA A 248 -3.90 -30.76 22.09
C ALA A 248 -3.82 -29.99 20.75
N PRO A 249 -2.74 -30.16 19.96
CA PRO A 249 -2.65 -29.55 18.65
C PRO A 249 -3.74 -30.09 17.71
N LEU A 250 -4.33 -29.20 16.91
CA LEU A 250 -5.23 -29.58 15.84
C LEU A 250 -4.45 -30.03 14.61
N THR A 251 -4.99 -31.02 13.89
CA THR A 251 -4.46 -31.41 12.57
C THR A 251 -4.56 -30.22 11.62
N SER A 252 -3.45 -29.87 10.97
CA SER A 252 -3.26 -28.71 10.11
C SER A 252 -4.46 -28.42 9.19
N SER A 253 -4.99 -27.20 9.25
CA SER A 253 -5.91 -26.68 8.25
C SER A 253 -5.09 -26.10 7.09
N THR A 254 -5.22 -26.66 5.90
CA THR A 254 -4.79 -25.97 4.67
C THR A 254 -5.64 -24.70 4.47
N PRO A 255 -5.09 -23.64 3.90
CA PRO A 255 -5.89 -22.47 3.50
C PRO A 255 -7.10 -22.91 2.68
N SER A 256 -8.28 -22.46 3.08
CA SER A 256 -9.52 -22.90 2.43
C SER A 256 -9.87 -22.06 1.20
N PHE A 257 -9.27 -20.87 1.06
CA PHE A 257 -9.62 -19.91 -0.01
C PHE A 257 -8.39 -19.13 -0.49
N VAL A 258 -8.51 -18.69 -1.73
CA VAL A 258 -7.55 -17.77 -2.38
C VAL A 258 -8.28 -16.48 -2.71
N GLY A 259 -7.79 -15.36 -2.20
CA GLY A 259 -8.23 -14.02 -2.57
C GLY A 259 -7.49 -13.52 -3.80
N ASP A 260 -8.21 -12.86 -4.70
CA ASP A 260 -7.68 -12.07 -5.80
C ASP A 260 -7.71 -10.58 -5.39
N ASP A 261 -6.54 -10.02 -5.04
CA ASP A 261 -6.43 -8.62 -4.59
C ASP A 261 -6.73 -7.63 -5.72
N ALA A 262 -6.61 -8.05 -6.98
CA ALA A 262 -6.91 -7.19 -8.14
C ALA A 262 -8.39 -6.78 -8.20
N ASP A 263 -9.30 -7.67 -7.80
CA ASP A 263 -10.75 -7.39 -7.85
C ASP A 263 -11.46 -7.52 -6.50
N GLY A 264 -10.76 -7.99 -5.46
CA GLY A 264 -11.29 -8.16 -4.11
C GLY A 264 -12.27 -9.33 -3.97
N THR A 265 -12.14 -10.33 -4.85
CA THR A 265 -12.91 -11.58 -4.78
C THR A 265 -12.10 -12.71 -4.15
N TYR A 266 -12.79 -13.78 -3.74
CA TYR A 266 -12.13 -15.00 -3.26
C TYR A 266 -12.74 -16.26 -3.88
N HIS A 267 -11.93 -17.30 -4.00
CA HIS A 267 -12.27 -18.59 -4.60
C HIS A 267 -11.87 -19.73 -3.65
N PRO A 268 -12.57 -20.87 -3.65
CA PRO A 268 -12.13 -22.05 -2.90
C PRO A 268 -10.72 -22.47 -3.35
N SER A 269 -9.83 -22.80 -2.42
CA SER A 269 -8.51 -23.34 -2.74
C SER A 269 -8.65 -24.63 -3.56
N GLY A 270 -7.90 -24.74 -4.66
CA GLY A 270 -7.99 -25.87 -5.58
C GLY A 270 -9.04 -25.72 -6.69
N SER A 271 -9.85 -24.65 -6.69
CA SER A 271 -10.72 -24.38 -7.85
C SER A 271 -9.89 -23.87 -9.05
N PRO A 272 -10.38 -24.02 -10.29
CA PRO A 272 -9.72 -23.47 -11.48
C PRO A 272 -9.51 -21.94 -11.36
N GLU A 273 -10.52 -21.23 -10.85
CA GLU A 273 -10.46 -19.78 -10.65
C GLU A 273 -9.36 -19.38 -9.65
N ALA A 274 -9.16 -20.17 -8.60
CA ALA A 274 -8.06 -19.97 -7.66
C ALA A 274 -6.69 -20.21 -8.31
N ALA A 275 -6.60 -21.13 -9.27
CA ALA A 275 -5.38 -21.38 -10.04
C ALA A 275 -5.05 -20.24 -11.00
N ASP A 276 -6.08 -19.54 -11.51
CA ASP A 276 -5.95 -18.40 -12.44
C ASP A 276 -5.56 -17.09 -11.73
N VAL A 277 -5.63 -17.03 -10.38
CA VAL A 277 -5.20 -15.84 -9.63
C VAL A 277 -3.69 -15.66 -9.79
N MET A 278 -3.30 -14.50 -10.29
CA MET A 278 -1.88 -14.18 -10.50
C MET A 278 -1.10 -14.21 -9.18
N PRO A 279 0.15 -14.71 -9.16
CA PRO A 279 0.95 -14.85 -7.95
C PRO A 279 1.07 -13.54 -7.13
N GLU A 280 1.18 -12.41 -7.81
CA GLU A 280 1.28 -11.09 -7.17
C GLU A 280 -0.02 -10.58 -6.52
N ASP A 281 -1.18 -11.07 -6.97
CA ASP A 281 -2.50 -10.70 -6.43
C ASP A 281 -3.05 -11.76 -5.47
N ARG A 282 -2.36 -12.89 -5.38
CA ARG A 282 -2.81 -14.03 -4.60
C ARG A 282 -2.68 -13.77 -3.10
N VAL A 283 -3.78 -13.92 -2.38
CA VAL A 283 -3.85 -13.81 -0.92
C VAL A 283 -4.38 -15.10 -0.35
N GLU A 284 -3.56 -15.82 0.45
CA GLU A 284 -4.01 -17.04 1.12
C GLU A 284 -4.93 -16.66 2.29
N LEU A 285 -6.16 -17.16 2.27
CA LEU A 285 -7.20 -16.87 3.25
C LEU A 285 -7.49 -18.15 4.07
N PRO A 286 -7.23 -18.14 5.37
CA PRO A 286 -7.14 -19.36 6.16
C PRO A 286 -8.50 -20.01 6.49
N SER A 287 -9.62 -19.32 6.28
CA SER A 287 -10.96 -19.85 6.55
C SER A 287 -12.05 -19.13 5.76
N ALA A 288 -13.24 -19.73 5.71
CA ALA A 288 -14.42 -19.14 5.09
C ALA A 288 -14.84 -17.81 5.76
N ALA A 289 -14.74 -17.71 7.09
CA ALA A 289 -15.06 -16.50 7.84
C ALA A 289 -14.08 -15.36 7.48
N VAL A 290 -12.78 -15.65 7.43
CA VAL A 290 -11.76 -14.67 6.99
C VAL A 290 -12.01 -14.28 5.53
N ALA A 291 -12.30 -15.23 4.63
CA ALA A 291 -12.58 -14.94 3.23
C ALA A 291 -13.81 -14.03 3.04
N ALA A 292 -14.91 -14.31 3.75
CA ALA A 292 -16.12 -13.51 3.72
C ALA A 292 -15.93 -12.09 4.30
N ALA A 293 -15.05 -11.95 5.30
CA ALA A 293 -14.68 -10.64 5.84
C ALA A 293 -13.70 -9.89 4.93
N TRP A 294 -12.86 -10.62 4.18
CA TRP A 294 -11.85 -10.06 3.30
C TRP A 294 -12.45 -9.54 1.99
N GLY A 295 -13.37 -10.26 1.37
CA GLY A 295 -13.88 -9.92 0.06
C GLY A 295 -15.25 -10.49 -0.26
N ALA A 296 -15.59 -10.52 -1.54
CA ALA A 296 -16.82 -11.15 -2.05
C ALA A 296 -16.48 -12.50 -2.72
N PRO A 297 -17.41 -13.48 -2.70
CA PRO A 297 -17.22 -14.69 -3.49
C PRO A 297 -17.10 -14.33 -4.98
N GLY A 298 -16.16 -14.96 -5.64
CA GLY A 298 -15.85 -14.68 -7.05
C GLY A 298 -17.07 -14.95 -7.95
N ARG A 299 -17.42 -13.96 -8.76
CA ARG A 299 -18.31 -14.10 -9.92
C ARG A 299 -17.52 -13.66 -11.15
N ALA A 300 -17.68 -14.37 -12.24
CA ALA A 300 -16.86 -14.25 -13.47
C ALA A 300 -16.82 -12.87 -14.16
N GLU A 301 -17.54 -11.85 -13.68
CA GLU A 301 -17.75 -10.58 -14.43
C GLU A 301 -17.33 -9.29 -13.72
N ARG A 302 -16.57 -9.32 -12.62
CA ARG A 302 -16.10 -8.04 -12.03
C ARG A 302 -14.86 -7.53 -12.75
N ARG A 303 -14.90 -6.26 -13.20
CA ARG A 303 -13.74 -5.56 -13.77
C ARG A 303 -12.57 -5.62 -12.79
N ARG A 304 -11.48 -6.23 -13.20
CA ARG A 304 -10.22 -6.26 -12.44
C ARG A 304 -9.75 -4.83 -12.14
N LYS A 305 -9.17 -4.62 -10.95
CA LYS A 305 -8.57 -3.33 -10.59
C LYS A 305 -7.15 -3.20 -11.14
N PRO A 306 -6.66 -1.97 -11.37
CA PRO A 306 -5.25 -1.75 -11.66
C PRO A 306 -4.36 -2.28 -10.54
N ARG A 307 -3.20 -2.79 -10.89
CA ARG A 307 -2.23 -3.37 -9.97
C ARG A 307 -1.06 -2.43 -9.74
N ILE A 308 -0.62 -2.32 -8.47
CA ILE A 308 0.64 -1.67 -8.12
C ILE A 308 1.49 -2.74 -7.45
N SER A 309 2.65 -3.04 -8.04
CA SER A 309 3.63 -3.99 -7.49
C SER A 309 4.99 -3.33 -7.33
N PHE A 310 5.83 -3.95 -6.50
CA PHE A 310 7.19 -3.51 -6.23
C PHE A 310 8.14 -4.66 -6.57
N GLU A 311 9.12 -4.37 -7.41
CA GLU A 311 10.13 -5.35 -7.80
C GLU A 311 11.51 -4.83 -7.44
N THR A 312 12.45 -5.72 -7.16
CA THR A 312 13.85 -5.37 -6.99
C THR A 312 14.63 -5.82 -8.22
N ILE A 313 15.19 -4.88 -8.95
CA ILE A 313 15.97 -5.13 -10.17
C ILE A 313 17.36 -4.55 -9.96
N ARG A 314 18.37 -5.42 -9.96
CA ARG A 314 19.76 -5.06 -9.65
C ARG A 314 19.91 -4.24 -8.35
N GLY A 315 19.17 -4.61 -7.31
CA GLY A 315 19.19 -3.90 -6.03
C GLY A 315 18.36 -2.61 -5.98
N VAL A 316 17.77 -2.19 -7.11
CA VAL A 316 16.90 -1.01 -7.18
C VAL A 316 15.45 -1.43 -7.09
N GLU A 317 14.70 -0.83 -6.15
CA GLU A 317 13.25 -0.97 -6.07
C GLU A 317 12.60 -0.29 -7.25
N VAL A 318 11.71 -0.98 -7.95
CA VAL A 318 10.96 -0.48 -9.10
C VAL A 318 9.46 -0.64 -8.83
N VAL A 319 8.72 0.46 -8.91
CA VAL A 319 7.26 0.44 -8.82
C VAL A 319 6.69 0.20 -10.20
N LEU A 320 5.82 -0.80 -10.31
CA LEU A 320 5.06 -1.10 -11.52
C LEU A 320 3.59 -0.76 -11.29
N VAL A 321 2.98 -0.01 -12.21
CA VAL A 321 1.53 0.21 -12.24
C VAL A 321 0.99 -0.43 -13.50
N VAL A 322 0.14 -1.43 -13.34
CA VAL A 322 -0.37 -2.27 -14.42
C VAL A 322 -1.89 -2.14 -14.50
N PRO A 323 -2.48 -1.81 -15.65
CA PRO A 323 -3.94 -1.81 -15.82
C PRO A 323 -4.56 -3.16 -15.52
N ALA A 324 -5.84 -3.17 -15.16
CA ALA A 324 -6.58 -4.40 -14.88
C ALA A 324 -6.62 -5.38 -16.06
N ALA A 325 -6.64 -4.86 -17.27
CA ALA A 325 -6.50 -5.63 -18.49
C ALA A 325 -5.36 -5.04 -19.34
N VAL A 326 -4.34 -5.83 -19.58
CA VAL A 326 -3.17 -5.43 -20.38
C VAL A 326 -3.32 -6.01 -21.78
N ARG A 327 -3.24 -5.14 -22.78
CA ARG A 327 -3.25 -5.54 -24.20
C ARG A 327 -1.81 -5.74 -24.69
N ALA A 328 -1.63 -6.56 -25.70
CA ALA A 328 -0.31 -6.77 -26.30
C ALA A 328 0.31 -5.48 -26.91
N ASP A 329 -0.51 -4.49 -27.25
CA ASP A 329 -0.12 -3.17 -27.74
C ASP A 329 -0.11 -2.08 -26.64
N ALA A 330 -0.18 -2.47 -25.37
CA ALA A 330 -0.10 -1.53 -24.25
C ALA A 330 1.20 -0.72 -24.29
N ARG A 331 1.08 0.58 -24.06
CA ARG A 331 2.24 1.48 -23.98
C ARG A 331 2.88 1.40 -22.60
N VAL A 332 4.17 1.68 -22.54
CA VAL A 332 4.93 1.75 -21.27
C VAL A 332 5.41 3.18 -21.05
N LEU A 333 5.05 3.75 -19.91
CA LEU A 333 5.54 5.03 -19.43
C LEU A 333 6.59 4.80 -18.34
N VAL A 334 7.80 5.30 -18.55
CA VAL A 334 8.85 5.37 -17.52
C VAL A 334 8.75 6.70 -16.81
N LEU A 335 8.60 6.66 -15.49
CA LEU A 335 8.39 7.84 -14.65
C LEU A 335 9.58 8.02 -13.70
N LEU A 336 10.32 9.12 -13.86
CA LEU A 336 11.57 9.40 -13.16
C LEU A 336 11.38 10.58 -12.19
N GLY A 337 11.51 10.32 -10.90
CA GLY A 337 11.39 11.33 -9.85
C GLY A 337 12.63 12.21 -9.72
N GLY A 338 12.56 13.24 -8.88
CA GLY A 338 13.69 14.08 -8.52
C GLY A 338 14.72 13.37 -7.64
N ARG A 339 15.85 14.06 -7.36
CA ARG A 339 16.90 13.53 -6.45
C ARG A 339 16.30 13.17 -5.09
N GLY A 340 16.61 11.98 -4.59
CA GLY A 340 16.10 11.44 -3.33
C GLY A 340 14.63 11.01 -3.36
N TRP A 341 13.98 11.01 -4.53
CA TRP A 341 12.62 10.48 -4.65
C TRP A 341 12.66 8.96 -4.91
N ARG A 342 11.85 8.24 -4.16
CA ARG A 342 11.52 6.85 -4.50
C ARG A 342 10.48 6.80 -5.61
N GLY A 343 10.44 5.70 -6.36
CA GLY A 343 9.48 5.48 -7.44
C GLY A 343 8.03 5.66 -6.99
N ALA A 344 7.68 5.20 -5.79
CA ALA A 344 6.36 5.41 -5.21
C ALA A 344 6.00 6.89 -5.00
N ARG A 345 6.96 7.73 -4.61
CA ARG A 345 6.76 9.18 -4.53
C ARG A 345 6.53 9.78 -5.91
N ALA A 346 7.31 9.38 -6.90
CA ALA A 346 7.13 9.84 -8.28
C ALA A 346 5.73 9.48 -8.82
N VAL A 347 5.27 8.26 -8.60
CA VAL A 347 3.91 7.80 -8.98
C VAL A 347 2.83 8.67 -8.35
N ARG A 348 2.98 9.03 -7.06
CA ARG A 348 2.01 9.84 -6.32
C ARG A 348 2.04 11.31 -6.73
N GLU A 349 3.24 11.95 -6.67
CA GLU A 349 3.39 13.41 -6.83
C GLU A 349 3.19 13.86 -8.27
N LEU A 350 3.62 13.06 -9.26
CA LEU A 350 3.52 13.41 -10.67
C LEU A 350 2.15 13.03 -11.28
N GLY A 351 1.35 12.23 -10.58
CA GLY A 351 -0.05 11.96 -10.90
C GLY A 351 -0.32 11.30 -12.26
N PHE A 352 0.66 10.55 -12.81
CA PHE A 352 0.46 9.85 -14.09
C PHE A 352 -0.30 8.53 -13.96
N ALA A 353 -0.34 7.91 -12.76
CA ALA A 353 -0.88 6.56 -12.61
C ALA A 353 -2.33 6.42 -13.08
N LYS A 354 -3.24 7.28 -12.58
CA LYS A 354 -4.66 7.27 -13.00
C LYS A 354 -4.82 7.51 -14.50
N TRP A 355 -4.04 8.44 -15.04
CA TRP A 355 -4.08 8.79 -16.46
C TRP A 355 -3.59 7.64 -17.35
N ALA A 356 -2.49 6.96 -16.98
CA ALA A 356 -1.92 5.83 -17.68
C ALA A 356 -2.89 4.63 -17.67
N VAL A 357 -3.37 4.26 -16.49
CA VAL A 357 -4.32 3.16 -16.29
C VAL A 357 -5.60 3.35 -17.11
N ALA A 358 -6.18 4.56 -17.10
CA ALA A 358 -7.39 4.86 -17.87
C ALA A 358 -7.21 4.67 -19.39
N ARG A 359 -5.94 4.65 -19.87
CA ARG A 359 -5.58 4.42 -21.27
C ARG A 359 -5.04 3.01 -21.54
N GLY A 360 -5.04 2.14 -20.55
CA GLY A 360 -4.46 0.81 -20.69
C GLY A 360 -2.93 0.81 -20.76
N TRP A 361 -2.26 1.83 -20.24
CA TRP A 361 -0.80 1.94 -20.24
C TRP A 361 -0.21 1.41 -18.94
N CYS A 362 0.92 0.73 -19.04
CA CYS A 362 1.73 0.35 -17.89
C CYS A 362 2.72 1.46 -17.52
N LEU A 363 3.07 1.53 -16.23
CA LEU A 363 4.01 2.54 -15.72
C LEU A 363 5.14 1.85 -14.95
N VAL A 364 6.37 2.31 -15.15
CA VAL A 364 7.59 1.86 -14.49
C VAL A 364 8.22 3.06 -13.78
N ALA A 365 8.42 2.99 -12.46
CA ALA A 365 9.02 4.06 -11.68
C ALA A 365 10.10 3.52 -10.72
N PRO A 366 11.40 3.67 -11.03
CA PRO A 366 12.50 3.20 -10.19
C PRO A 366 12.74 4.12 -8.99
N SER A 367 13.31 3.54 -7.93
CA SER A 367 13.76 4.21 -6.71
C SER A 367 15.28 4.27 -6.66
N PHE A 368 15.89 5.16 -7.42
CA PHE A 368 17.34 5.33 -7.40
C PHE A 368 17.79 6.05 -6.12
N ALA A 369 18.75 5.49 -5.40
CA ALA A 369 19.24 6.01 -4.12
C ALA A 369 20.61 6.67 -4.22
N GLU A 370 21.50 6.20 -5.11
CA GLU A 370 22.88 6.67 -5.22
C GLU A 370 22.96 8.00 -5.97
N ASP A 371 23.92 8.84 -5.59
CA ASP A 371 24.20 10.07 -6.33
C ASP A 371 24.80 9.75 -7.72
N GLY A 372 24.42 10.54 -8.72
CA GLY A 372 24.86 10.35 -10.11
C GLY A 372 24.05 9.34 -10.91
N TRP A 373 23.02 8.72 -10.32
CA TRP A 373 22.14 7.77 -11.03
C TRP A 373 21.47 8.38 -12.28
N TRP A 374 21.37 9.69 -12.37
CA TRP A 374 20.85 10.39 -13.54
C TRP A 374 21.76 10.32 -14.77
N GLU A 375 22.99 9.81 -14.63
CA GLU A 375 23.89 9.47 -15.71
C GLU A 375 23.60 8.04 -16.18
N PRO A 376 23.14 7.79 -17.43
CA PRO A 376 22.76 6.45 -17.89
C PRO A 376 23.87 5.40 -17.74
N ALA A 377 25.12 5.80 -17.94
CA ALA A 377 26.30 4.94 -17.84
C ALA A 377 26.56 4.38 -16.44
N ARG A 378 25.99 4.97 -15.39
CA ARG A 378 26.11 4.46 -14.01
C ARG A 378 25.14 3.33 -13.66
N GLY A 379 24.52 2.71 -14.65
CA GLY A 379 23.70 1.52 -14.50
C GLY A 379 22.19 1.79 -14.48
N SER A 380 21.73 3.04 -14.38
CA SER A 380 20.30 3.37 -14.39
C SER A 380 19.62 2.97 -15.71
N ALA A 381 20.29 3.12 -16.85
CA ALA A 381 19.77 2.68 -18.13
C ALA A 381 19.52 1.16 -18.16
N GLU A 382 20.42 0.37 -17.59
CA GLU A 382 20.29 -1.09 -17.52
C GLU A 382 19.15 -1.52 -16.58
N VAL A 383 19.00 -0.87 -15.43
CA VAL A 383 17.85 -1.11 -14.54
C VAL A 383 16.53 -0.84 -15.26
N LEU A 384 16.44 0.26 -16.00
CA LEU A 384 15.23 0.59 -16.77
C LEU A 384 14.98 -0.42 -17.88
N ARG A 385 16.02 -0.84 -18.62
CA ARG A 385 15.91 -1.87 -19.66
C ARG A 385 15.32 -3.16 -19.10
N LEU A 386 15.92 -3.67 -18.03
CA LEU A 386 15.47 -4.90 -17.37
C LEU A 386 14.05 -4.77 -16.81
N SER A 387 13.68 -3.61 -16.24
CA SER A 387 12.34 -3.35 -15.72
C SER A 387 11.28 -3.39 -16.83
N VAL A 388 11.54 -2.70 -17.94
CA VAL A 388 10.63 -2.68 -19.09
C VAL A 388 10.52 -4.06 -19.73
N GLU A 389 11.62 -4.80 -19.85
CA GLU A 389 11.61 -6.17 -20.40
C GLU A 389 10.88 -7.15 -19.49
N ALA A 390 11.10 -7.09 -18.17
CA ALA A 390 10.40 -7.94 -17.21
C ALA A 390 8.88 -7.70 -17.27
N LEU A 391 8.47 -6.43 -17.28
CA LEU A 391 7.07 -6.03 -17.44
C LEU A 391 6.48 -6.59 -18.75
N ARG A 392 7.17 -6.41 -19.86
CA ARG A 392 6.72 -6.89 -21.19
C ARG A 392 6.58 -8.41 -21.24
N ARG A 393 7.57 -9.13 -20.75
CA ARG A 393 7.53 -10.61 -20.73
C ARG A 393 6.37 -11.12 -19.88
N ARG A 394 6.18 -10.54 -18.69
CA ARG A 394 5.11 -10.96 -17.75
C ARG A 394 3.72 -10.76 -18.32
N HIS A 395 3.49 -9.68 -19.06
CA HIS A 395 2.16 -9.30 -19.54
C HIS A 395 1.97 -9.45 -21.04
N GLY A 396 2.90 -10.07 -21.76
CA GLY A 396 2.79 -10.29 -23.22
C GLY A 396 2.78 -9.00 -24.03
N ILE A 397 3.41 -7.92 -23.54
CA ILE A 397 3.43 -6.62 -24.22
C ILE A 397 4.49 -6.62 -25.33
N ARG A 398 4.09 -6.23 -26.53
CA ARG A 398 5.02 -6.10 -27.67
C ARG A 398 6.10 -5.03 -27.42
N PRO A 399 7.31 -5.13 -28.00
CA PRO A 399 8.42 -4.20 -27.79
C PRO A 399 8.21 -2.86 -28.55
N LEU A 400 7.13 -2.15 -28.22
CA LEU A 400 6.86 -0.82 -28.76
C LEU A 400 7.76 0.25 -28.11
N PRO A 401 8.00 1.40 -28.76
CA PRO A 401 8.71 2.52 -28.15
C PRO A 401 8.07 2.96 -26.84
N VAL A 402 8.89 3.36 -25.84
CA VAL A 402 8.43 3.79 -24.53
C VAL A 402 8.24 5.31 -24.48
N PHE A 403 7.49 5.76 -23.47
CA PHE A 403 7.35 7.18 -23.12
C PHE A 403 8.19 7.47 -21.88
N LEU A 404 8.86 8.62 -21.82
CA LEU A 404 9.69 9.02 -20.69
C LEU A 404 9.14 10.31 -20.08
N TYR A 405 8.93 10.34 -18.78
CA TYR A 405 8.71 11.58 -18.05
C TYR A 405 9.73 11.70 -16.91
N GLY A 406 10.35 12.88 -16.78
CA GLY A 406 11.31 13.13 -15.71
C GLY A 406 11.14 14.50 -15.05
N TYR A 407 11.30 14.53 -13.72
CA TYR A 407 11.34 15.76 -12.92
C TYR A 407 12.73 15.92 -12.30
N SER A 408 13.33 17.14 -12.40
CA SER A 408 14.62 17.48 -11.78
C SER A 408 15.74 16.49 -12.21
N ALA A 409 16.37 15.76 -11.29
CA ALA A 409 17.35 14.72 -11.61
C ALA A 409 16.79 13.63 -12.52
N GLY A 410 15.52 13.24 -12.35
CA GLY A 410 14.82 12.36 -13.28
C GLY A 410 14.64 12.96 -14.67
N GLY A 411 14.51 14.29 -14.75
CA GLY A 411 14.53 15.02 -16.00
C GLY A 411 15.88 14.93 -16.72
N GLN A 412 16.98 14.98 -15.97
CA GLN A 412 18.33 14.78 -16.52
C GLN A 412 18.48 13.39 -17.14
N LEU A 413 18.08 12.35 -16.40
CA LEU A 413 18.12 10.98 -16.94
C LEU A 413 17.22 10.84 -18.16
N ALA A 414 15.99 11.37 -18.16
CA ALA A 414 15.08 11.30 -19.29
C ALA A 414 15.64 12.01 -20.53
N ALA A 415 16.24 13.19 -20.36
CA ALA A 415 16.86 13.94 -21.44
C ALA A 415 18.10 13.22 -22.02
N LEU A 416 18.93 12.62 -21.17
CA LEU A 416 20.11 11.85 -21.60
C LEU A 416 19.70 10.53 -22.27
N LEU A 417 18.65 9.87 -21.80
CA LEU A 417 18.15 8.64 -22.40
C LEU A 417 17.59 8.82 -23.81
N GLN A 418 17.12 9.99 -24.19
CA GLN A 418 16.62 10.19 -25.55
C GLN A 418 17.71 9.98 -26.63
N SER A 419 18.99 10.19 -26.29
CA SER A 419 20.14 9.98 -27.18
C SER A 419 20.90 8.68 -26.92
N ALA A 420 20.81 8.12 -25.71
CA ALA A 420 21.54 6.95 -25.25
C ALA A 420 20.61 5.87 -24.65
N SER A 421 19.38 5.79 -25.15
CA SER A 421 18.39 4.85 -24.60
C SER A 421 18.67 3.40 -24.96
N PRO A 422 18.50 2.47 -24.01
CA PRO A 422 18.57 1.04 -24.26
C PRO A 422 17.33 0.48 -24.97
N PHE A 423 16.33 1.34 -25.26
CA PHE A 423 15.09 1.01 -25.97
C PHE A 423 14.61 2.21 -26.81
N PRO A 424 13.81 1.99 -27.87
CA PRO A 424 13.22 3.09 -28.65
C PRO A 424 12.32 3.98 -27.79
N VAL A 425 12.44 5.30 -27.92
CA VAL A 425 11.64 6.32 -27.24
C VAL A 425 10.59 6.89 -28.20
N ALA A 426 9.31 6.84 -27.81
CA ALA A 426 8.19 7.38 -28.59
C ALA A 426 8.06 8.90 -28.43
N ALA A 427 8.14 9.37 -27.19
CA ALA A 427 8.16 10.78 -26.80
C ALA A 427 8.75 10.90 -25.39
N TRP A 428 9.24 12.09 -25.06
CA TRP A 428 9.75 12.38 -23.73
C TRP A 428 9.35 13.77 -23.26
N ALA A 429 9.24 13.92 -21.94
CA ALA A 429 8.91 15.20 -21.31
C ALA A 429 9.72 15.38 -20.02
N VAL A 430 10.20 16.61 -19.79
CA VAL A 430 10.96 16.95 -18.59
C VAL A 430 10.49 18.27 -17.98
N HIS A 431 10.57 18.35 -16.63
CA HIS A 431 10.32 19.57 -15.88
C HIS A 431 11.48 19.87 -14.92
N GLY A 432 11.97 21.12 -14.93
CA GLY A 432 13.05 21.57 -14.04
C GLY A 432 14.36 20.80 -14.25
N CYS A 433 14.69 20.45 -15.49
CA CYS A 433 15.89 19.70 -15.85
C CYS A 433 17.13 20.61 -15.85
N GLY A 434 18.21 20.16 -15.23
CA GLY A 434 19.47 20.92 -15.11
C GLY A 434 20.60 20.44 -16.02
N VAL A 435 20.41 19.35 -16.78
CA VAL A 435 21.41 18.83 -17.72
C VAL A 435 20.72 18.33 -18.99
N PHE A 436 21.20 18.73 -20.12
CA PHE A 436 20.72 18.31 -21.43
C PHE A 436 21.89 17.78 -22.28
N PRO A 437 21.67 16.76 -23.13
CA PRO A 437 22.66 16.33 -24.12
C PRO A 437 22.78 17.38 -25.24
N GLU A 438 23.81 17.28 -26.06
CA GLU A 438 23.80 17.96 -27.35
C GLU A 438 22.60 17.46 -28.19
N PRO A 439 21.94 18.36 -28.95
CA PRO A 439 20.86 17.93 -29.83
C PRO A 439 21.32 16.84 -30.81
N PRO A 440 20.51 15.79 -31.02
CA PRO A 440 20.90 14.72 -31.93
C PRO A 440 20.99 15.23 -33.38
N PRO A 441 21.92 14.71 -34.18
CA PRO A 441 22.10 15.13 -35.57
C PRO A 441 20.94 14.71 -36.50
N ARG A 442 19.99 13.93 -36.02
CA ARG A 442 18.79 13.49 -36.72
C ARG A 442 17.56 13.88 -35.89
N LEU A 443 16.40 14.05 -36.55
CA LEU A 443 15.12 14.29 -35.89
C LEU A 443 14.91 13.34 -34.73
N GLY A 444 14.90 13.88 -33.50
CA GLY A 444 14.64 13.09 -32.29
C GLY A 444 13.15 12.83 -32.08
N ALA A 445 12.84 12.06 -31.04
CA ALA A 445 11.46 11.85 -30.63
C ALA A 445 10.78 13.17 -30.17
N PRO A 446 9.45 13.32 -30.39
CA PRO A 446 8.70 14.46 -29.89
C PRO A 446 8.97 14.72 -28.40
N ALA A 447 9.18 16.00 -28.06
CA ALA A 447 9.66 16.40 -26.75
C ALA A 447 8.84 17.54 -26.14
N LEU A 448 8.78 17.57 -24.79
CA LEU A 448 8.35 18.73 -24.01
C LEU A 448 9.43 19.05 -22.99
N VAL A 449 9.93 20.25 -23.03
CA VAL A 449 10.78 20.82 -21.98
C VAL A 449 10.01 21.93 -21.29
N SER A 450 9.95 21.86 -19.96
CA SER A 450 9.25 22.85 -19.14
C SER A 450 10.08 23.22 -17.92
N CYS A 451 9.96 24.48 -17.48
CA CYS A 451 10.63 24.96 -16.28
C CYS A 451 9.90 26.16 -15.68
N GLY A 452 9.94 26.28 -14.34
CA GLY A 452 9.46 27.48 -13.66
C GLY A 452 10.41 28.66 -13.86
N ILE A 453 9.86 29.85 -14.07
CA ILE A 453 10.68 31.08 -14.22
C ILE A 453 11.50 31.41 -12.97
N GLY A 454 11.04 31.00 -11.78
CA GLY A 454 11.77 31.13 -10.51
C GLY A 454 12.89 30.10 -10.31
N ASP A 455 13.09 29.14 -11.25
CA ASP A 455 14.23 28.22 -11.28
C ASP A 455 15.25 28.70 -12.34
N GLU A 456 15.79 29.90 -12.15
CA GLU A 456 16.50 30.69 -13.14
C GLU A 456 17.59 29.95 -13.91
N GLY A 457 18.47 29.23 -13.21
CA GLY A 457 19.56 28.48 -13.85
C GLY A 457 19.06 27.36 -14.76
N ARG A 458 18.06 26.58 -14.32
CA ARG A 458 17.46 25.50 -15.12
C ARG A 458 16.53 26.03 -16.20
N PHE A 459 15.89 27.16 -15.94
CA PHE A 459 15.07 27.86 -16.94
C PHE A 459 15.90 28.25 -18.17
N THR A 460 17.04 28.91 -17.95
CA THR A 460 17.95 29.30 -19.02
C THR A 460 18.50 28.12 -19.79
N LEU A 461 18.93 27.06 -19.08
CA LEU A 461 19.41 25.83 -19.71
C LEU A 461 18.32 25.15 -20.55
N GLY A 462 17.09 25.03 -20.01
CA GLY A 462 15.97 24.41 -20.70
C GLY A 462 15.56 25.17 -21.96
N ARG A 463 15.50 26.50 -21.87
CA ARG A 463 15.19 27.36 -23.02
C ARG A 463 16.26 27.24 -24.11
N THR A 464 17.53 27.37 -23.74
CA THR A 464 18.66 27.22 -24.68
C THR A 464 18.63 25.86 -25.38
N PHE A 465 18.41 24.79 -24.62
CA PHE A 465 18.29 23.47 -25.24
C PHE A 465 17.09 23.39 -26.20
N ALA A 466 15.95 23.97 -25.82
CA ALA A 466 14.75 23.94 -26.68
C ALA A 466 14.99 24.64 -28.02
N CYS A 467 15.64 25.83 -28.02
CA CYS A 467 16.02 26.52 -29.26
C CYS A 467 16.93 25.67 -30.13
N ARG A 468 18.04 25.14 -29.59
CA ARG A 468 19.00 24.32 -30.33
C ARG A 468 18.38 23.01 -30.88
N TYR A 469 17.48 22.38 -30.11
CA TYR A 469 16.80 21.16 -30.52
C TYR A 469 15.90 21.40 -31.74
N ARG A 470 15.21 22.55 -31.76
CA ARG A 470 14.34 22.97 -32.87
C ARG A 470 15.13 23.42 -34.09
N GLU A 471 16.24 24.16 -33.91
CA GLU A 471 17.16 24.52 -34.98
C GLU A 471 17.71 23.29 -35.69
N ALA A 472 17.97 22.19 -34.94
CA ALA A 472 18.33 20.90 -35.50
C ALA A 472 17.14 20.15 -36.14
N GLY A 473 15.96 20.76 -36.21
CA GLY A 473 14.73 20.19 -36.80
C GLY A 473 13.93 19.27 -35.88
N GLY A 474 14.26 19.21 -34.59
CA GLY A 474 13.57 18.35 -33.63
C GLY A 474 12.20 18.91 -33.21
N PRO A 475 11.15 18.05 -33.08
CA PRO A 475 9.82 18.49 -32.68
C PRO A 475 9.74 18.67 -31.15
N LEU A 476 10.11 19.86 -30.65
CA LEU A 476 10.13 20.16 -29.24
C LEU A 476 9.17 21.30 -28.88
N VAL A 477 8.36 21.07 -27.84
CA VAL A 477 7.52 22.07 -27.18
C VAL A 477 8.25 22.64 -25.97
N TRP A 478 8.37 23.97 -25.90
CA TRP A 478 8.85 24.68 -24.72
C TRP A 478 7.68 25.25 -23.93
N LYS A 479 7.69 25.03 -22.60
CA LYS A 479 6.66 25.53 -21.69
C LYS A 479 7.26 26.16 -20.44
N PRO A 480 7.40 27.50 -20.37
CA PRO A 480 7.65 28.19 -19.12
C PRO A 480 6.42 28.15 -18.22
N THR A 481 6.63 28.03 -16.91
CA THR A 481 5.59 28.07 -15.88
C THR A 481 5.91 29.15 -14.84
N ARG A 482 4.91 29.60 -14.06
CA ARG A 482 5.09 30.66 -13.07
C ARG A 482 5.84 30.25 -11.81
N GLY A 483 6.01 28.94 -11.55
CA GLY A 483 6.61 28.41 -10.33
C GLY A 483 8.13 28.48 -10.28
N GLY A 484 8.70 27.91 -9.21
CA GLY A 484 10.12 27.63 -9.04
C GLY A 484 10.45 26.17 -9.35
N HIS A 485 11.42 25.61 -8.59
CA HIS A 485 11.84 24.20 -8.74
C HIS A 485 10.87 23.22 -8.05
N ALA A 486 9.68 23.05 -8.61
CA ALA A 486 8.64 22.12 -8.12
C ALA A 486 7.85 21.56 -9.31
N PRO A 487 7.24 20.36 -9.21
CA PRO A 487 6.31 19.87 -10.21
C PRO A 487 5.18 20.86 -10.48
N ASP A 488 4.88 21.08 -11.74
CA ASP A 488 3.85 22.06 -12.17
C ASP A 488 2.66 21.35 -12.82
N ALA A 489 1.45 21.68 -12.39
CA ALA A 489 0.23 21.02 -12.85
C ALA A 489 -0.04 21.21 -14.35
N THR A 490 0.26 22.42 -14.90
CA THR A 490 0.07 22.72 -16.31
C THR A 490 1.10 21.98 -17.17
N ALA A 491 2.38 21.95 -16.74
CA ALA A 491 3.42 21.17 -17.40
C ALA A 491 3.09 19.67 -17.41
N LEU A 492 2.59 19.11 -16.29
CA LEU A 492 2.14 17.72 -16.20
C LEU A 492 0.95 17.43 -17.13
N ALA A 493 -0.02 18.36 -17.22
CA ALA A 493 -1.16 18.22 -18.12
C ALA A 493 -0.72 18.23 -19.59
N LEU A 494 0.21 19.12 -19.94
CA LEU A 494 0.74 19.24 -21.29
C LEU A 494 1.57 18.00 -21.67
N ALA A 495 2.37 17.44 -20.75
CA ALA A 495 3.10 16.19 -20.97
C ALA A 495 2.15 15.01 -21.27
N ARG A 496 1.05 14.89 -20.51
CA ARG A 496 0.01 13.87 -20.78
C ARG A 496 -0.64 14.06 -22.14
N ALA A 497 -0.91 15.29 -22.53
CA ALA A 497 -1.48 15.60 -23.85
C ALA A 497 -0.50 15.25 -24.98
N LEU A 498 0.80 15.58 -24.82
CA LEU A 498 1.84 15.18 -25.77
C LEU A 498 1.89 13.66 -25.94
N PHE A 499 1.94 12.93 -24.85
CA PHE A 499 2.02 11.46 -24.89
C PHE A 499 0.77 10.83 -25.52
N ALA A 500 -0.41 11.37 -25.25
CA ALA A 500 -1.65 10.93 -25.89
C ALA A 500 -1.65 11.18 -27.40
N ALA A 501 -1.25 12.38 -27.83
CA ALA A 501 -1.18 12.74 -29.24
C ALA A 501 -0.19 11.85 -30.02
N VAL A 502 1.02 11.65 -29.48
CA VAL A 502 2.03 10.79 -30.11
C VAL A 502 1.56 9.33 -30.15
N ALA A 503 0.96 8.82 -29.09
CA ALA A 503 0.45 7.44 -29.02
C ALA A 503 -0.68 7.17 -30.03
N SER A 504 -1.50 8.18 -30.31
CA SER A 504 -2.57 8.09 -31.32
C SER A 504 -2.08 8.29 -32.75
N GLY A 505 -0.81 8.68 -32.94
CA GLY A 505 -0.28 9.03 -34.25
C GLY A 505 -0.82 10.38 -34.79
N ALA A 506 -1.32 11.25 -33.91
CA ALA A 506 -1.83 12.55 -34.32
C ALA A 506 -0.73 13.39 -34.97
N PRO A 507 -0.95 13.96 -36.16
CA PRO A 507 0.01 14.87 -36.78
C PRO A 507 0.03 16.21 -36.01
N CYS A 508 1.17 16.93 -36.10
CA CYS A 508 1.21 18.31 -35.69
C CYS A 508 0.31 19.14 -36.62
N ALA A 509 -0.72 19.75 -36.05
CA ALA A 509 -1.72 20.50 -36.82
C ALA A 509 -1.62 22.02 -36.68
N ARG A 510 -0.84 22.50 -35.70
CA ARG A 510 -0.72 23.91 -35.35
C ARG A 510 0.70 24.25 -34.92
N TRP A 511 1.03 25.55 -35.01
CA TRP A 511 2.34 26.03 -34.62
C TRP A 511 2.18 27.25 -33.71
N GLY A 512 3.01 27.33 -32.68
CA GLY A 512 3.01 28.41 -31.71
C GLY A 512 4.39 29.05 -31.56
N GLU A 513 4.42 30.36 -31.41
CA GLU A 513 5.64 31.14 -31.18
C GLU A 513 5.88 31.34 -29.68
N ASP A 514 7.08 31.04 -29.20
CA ASP A 514 7.40 31.04 -27.75
C ASP A 514 7.08 32.34 -27.05
N ASP A 515 7.60 33.44 -27.57
CA ASP A 515 7.59 34.72 -26.84
C ASP A 515 6.24 35.44 -26.90
N THR A 516 5.54 35.33 -28.04
CA THR A 516 4.25 36.00 -28.23
C THR A 516 3.04 35.12 -27.88
N ARG A 517 3.24 33.80 -27.75
CA ARG A 517 2.18 32.81 -27.62
C ARG A 517 1.16 32.83 -28.77
N ARG A 518 1.54 33.43 -29.88
CA ARG A 518 0.74 33.55 -31.09
C ARG A 518 0.69 32.18 -31.82
N LEU A 519 -0.46 31.81 -32.33
CA LEU A 519 -0.57 30.73 -33.32
C LEU A 519 -0.41 31.35 -34.71
N ALA A 520 0.46 30.78 -35.49
CA ALA A 520 0.76 31.23 -36.85
C ALA A 520 1.09 30.03 -37.76
N PRO A 521 1.07 30.22 -39.10
CA PRO A 521 1.65 29.26 -40.03
C PRO A 521 3.10 28.97 -39.68
N ARG A 522 3.55 27.75 -39.93
CA ARG A 522 4.92 27.33 -39.62
C ARG A 522 5.98 28.27 -40.18
N GLU A 523 5.77 28.71 -41.39
CA GLU A 523 6.70 29.53 -42.19
C GLU A 523 6.81 30.97 -41.66
N ALA A 524 5.88 31.37 -40.78
CA ALA A 524 5.84 32.71 -40.17
C ALA A 524 6.47 32.77 -38.77
N ILE A 525 7.11 31.68 -38.32
CA ILE A 525 7.76 31.55 -37.00
C ILE A 525 9.20 31.11 -37.22
N ASP A 526 10.14 31.79 -36.58
CA ASP A 526 11.54 31.38 -36.61
C ASP A 526 11.70 29.97 -35.97
N PRO A 527 12.52 29.10 -36.59
CA PRO A 527 12.67 27.73 -36.16
C PRO A 527 13.00 27.58 -34.66
N GLU A 528 13.81 28.46 -34.10
CA GLU A 528 14.20 28.42 -32.67
C GLU A 528 13.02 28.68 -31.71
N TYR A 529 11.95 29.39 -32.15
CA TYR A 529 10.76 29.70 -31.35
C TYR A 529 9.54 28.83 -31.69
N LEU A 530 9.70 27.88 -32.61
CA LEU A 530 8.62 27.08 -33.20
C LEU A 530 8.17 25.94 -32.32
N ASN A 531 6.97 26.00 -31.74
CA ASN A 531 6.36 24.90 -30.97
C ASN A 531 5.39 24.10 -31.84
N PRO A 532 5.61 22.80 -32.00
CA PRO A 532 4.64 21.93 -32.62
C PRO A 532 3.46 21.65 -31.68
N LEU A 533 2.25 21.98 -32.10
CA LEU A 533 1.01 21.81 -31.31
C LEU A 533 0.07 20.87 -32.04
N TYR A 534 -0.40 19.83 -31.37
CA TYR A 534 -1.08 18.71 -32.03
C TYR A 534 -2.57 18.99 -32.31
N ASP A 535 -3.27 19.64 -31.38
CA ASP A 535 -4.69 19.99 -31.52
C ASP A 535 -5.02 21.30 -30.78
N ALA A 536 -6.29 21.72 -30.81
CA ALA A 536 -6.74 22.95 -30.16
C ALA A 536 -6.59 22.87 -28.63
N ALA A 537 -6.92 21.72 -28.03
CA ALA A 537 -6.84 21.54 -26.58
C ALA A 537 -5.37 21.56 -26.10
N PHE A 538 -4.45 20.99 -26.88
CA PHE A 538 -3.02 21.05 -26.63
C PHE A 538 -2.52 22.50 -26.73
N ALA A 539 -2.95 23.24 -27.74
CA ALA A 539 -2.59 24.65 -27.90
C ALA A 539 -3.10 25.52 -26.75
N ASP A 540 -4.31 25.26 -26.26
CA ASP A 540 -4.89 25.96 -25.11
C ASP A 540 -4.12 25.66 -23.82
N LEU A 541 -3.73 24.40 -23.57
CA LEU A 541 -2.85 24.03 -22.43
C LEU A 541 -1.48 24.72 -22.54
N TRP A 542 -0.91 24.75 -23.73
CA TRP A 542 0.38 25.41 -23.96
C TRP A 542 0.33 26.91 -23.69
N ARG A 543 -0.79 27.56 -24.00
CA ARG A 543 -0.99 29.03 -23.75
C ARG A 543 -1.29 29.35 -22.28
N ARG A 544 -1.91 28.43 -21.52
CA ARG A 544 -2.29 28.66 -20.11
C ARG A 544 -1.07 28.98 -19.27
N ASP A 545 -1.29 29.83 -18.26
CA ASP A 545 -0.30 30.17 -17.24
C ASP A 545 1.08 30.55 -17.80
N ALA A 546 1.10 31.14 -18.98
CA ALA A 546 2.28 31.82 -19.46
C ALA A 546 2.62 32.99 -18.52
N PRO A 547 3.90 33.15 -18.15
CA PRO A 547 4.33 34.25 -17.28
C PRO A 547 4.00 35.62 -17.90
#